data_60483d5415f8d614bd6d0ef9dae4926a
#
_entry.id   60483d5415f8d614bd6d0ef9dae4926a
#
_cell.length_a   1.000
_cell.length_b   1.000
_cell.length_c   1.000
_cell.angle_alpha   90.00
_cell.angle_beta   90.00
_cell.angle_gamma   90.00
#
_symmetry.space_group_name_H-M   'P 1'
#
loop_
_entity.id
_entity.type
_entity.pdbx_description
1 polymer ?
#
loop_
_entity_poly.entity_id
_entity_poly.type
_entity_poly.pdbx_seq_one_letter_code
_entity_poly.pdbx_strand_id
1 'polypeptide(L)'
;MSTPDAQPDPEVYEQGRGMDAHNEVMREIRGRRDRTYDPREPTRVWLDEDNTPDGVYQSLTIILNTGGCRWARAGGCTMCGYVAESVEGGSVSHEDLMTQIDVCLEHEAENADEESGLIKIYTSGSFLDEREVPAETRRAIAETFADRDRMVVESLPDFVDRGKVRDFTAHGLACDVAVGLETATDRVRHDCVNKYFDFTDFEAACDEVRAVAEADDADAGVKAYLLLKPAFLSESEAVEDMVSSVRRCAAVDGCHTVSMNPTNVQRHTMVEDLFHDGGYRPPWLWSVCDVLERTADADAIVVSDPVGSGSERGAHNCGDCDEFVQTAVKDFDLRQDPSVFEEVSCECETTWAAVMEREKSYGMPLTR
;
A
#
# COMPACT_ATOMS: atom_id res chain seq x y z
N MET A 1 3.78 -32.73 17.97
CA MET A 1 2.35 -32.84 17.62
C MET A 1 2.05 -31.61 16.79
N SER A 2 1.98 -31.79 15.49
CA SER A 2 1.73 -30.68 14.54
C SER A 2 0.34 -30.13 14.82
N THR A 3 0.25 -28.85 15.15
CA THR A 3 -1.00 -28.10 15.12
C THR A 3 -1.56 -28.15 13.71
N PRO A 4 -2.84 -28.45 13.49
CA PRO A 4 -3.40 -28.45 12.16
C PRO A 4 -3.31 -27.02 11.60
N ASP A 5 -2.76 -26.89 10.39
CA ASP A 5 -2.85 -25.68 9.59
C ASP A 5 -4.28 -25.14 9.67
N ALA A 6 -4.43 -23.96 10.23
CA ALA A 6 -5.71 -23.27 10.21
C ALA A 6 -6.04 -22.98 8.74
N GLN A 7 -6.89 -23.79 8.15
CA GLN A 7 -7.44 -23.51 6.84
C GLN A 7 -8.09 -22.12 6.89
N PRO A 8 -7.89 -21.28 5.85
CA PRO A 8 -8.58 -20.01 5.75
C PRO A 8 -10.09 -20.24 5.87
N ASP A 9 -10.77 -19.30 6.54
CA ASP A 9 -12.22 -19.34 6.69
C ASP A 9 -12.86 -19.27 5.29
N PRO A 10 -13.48 -20.34 4.78
CA PRO A 10 -13.97 -20.34 3.41
C PRO A 10 -15.09 -19.32 3.16
N GLU A 11 -15.82 -18.93 4.20
CA GLU A 11 -16.98 -18.03 4.05
C GLU A 11 -16.60 -16.62 3.58
N VAL A 12 -15.38 -16.15 3.87
CA VAL A 12 -14.91 -14.81 3.46
C VAL A 12 -14.49 -14.78 1.98
N TYR A 13 -14.14 -15.92 1.39
CA TYR A 13 -13.52 -16.00 0.05
C TYR A 13 -14.32 -16.76 -1.00
N GLU A 14 -15.53 -17.23 -0.68
CA GLU A 14 -16.39 -17.95 -1.63
C GLU A 14 -16.99 -17.06 -2.74
N GLN A 15 -16.81 -15.75 -2.68
CA GLN A 15 -17.36 -14.81 -3.67
C GLN A 15 -16.44 -14.53 -4.88
N GLY A 16 -15.28 -15.17 -4.98
CA GLY A 16 -14.28 -14.94 -6.01
C GLY A 16 -14.70 -15.44 -7.39
N ARG A 17 -15.18 -14.53 -8.21
CA ARG A 17 -15.46 -14.77 -9.63
C ARG A 17 -14.17 -15.07 -10.39
N GLY A 18 -13.92 -16.35 -10.70
CA GLY A 18 -12.79 -16.73 -11.56
C GLY A 18 -11.39 -16.62 -10.97
N MET A 19 -11.28 -16.32 -9.67
CA MET A 19 -10.01 -16.16 -8.96
C MET A 19 -9.29 -17.47 -8.64
N ASP A 20 -9.94 -18.63 -8.82
CA ASP A 20 -9.37 -19.94 -8.48
C ASP A 20 -8.06 -20.22 -9.21
N ALA A 21 -7.98 -19.89 -10.50
CA ALA A 21 -6.77 -20.10 -11.30
C ALA A 21 -5.61 -19.21 -10.82
N HIS A 22 -5.87 -17.95 -10.52
CA HIS A 22 -4.86 -17.05 -9.94
C HIS A 22 -4.40 -17.55 -8.58
N ASN A 23 -5.34 -17.96 -7.73
CA ASN A 23 -5.03 -18.48 -6.40
C ASN A 23 -4.22 -19.78 -6.45
N GLU A 24 -4.49 -20.65 -7.40
CA GLU A 24 -3.71 -21.89 -7.60
C GLU A 24 -2.26 -21.56 -7.97
N VAL A 25 -2.05 -20.69 -8.97
CA VAL A 25 -0.73 -20.23 -9.40
C VAL A 25 0.01 -19.53 -8.26
N MET A 26 -0.65 -18.63 -7.55
CA MET A 26 -0.01 -17.90 -6.44
C MET A 26 0.38 -18.81 -5.27
N ARG A 27 -0.42 -19.85 -4.96
CA ARG A 27 -0.06 -20.84 -3.94
C ARG A 27 1.16 -21.66 -4.32
N GLU A 28 1.27 -22.06 -5.61
CA GLU A 28 2.43 -22.78 -6.12
C GLU A 28 3.71 -21.91 -6.03
N ILE A 29 3.64 -20.66 -6.48
CA ILE A 29 4.76 -19.71 -6.45
C ILE A 29 5.22 -19.47 -5.01
N ARG A 30 4.30 -19.22 -4.07
CA ARG A 30 4.59 -18.96 -2.66
C ARG A 30 5.13 -20.16 -1.89
N GLY A 31 4.85 -21.37 -2.33
CA GLY A 31 5.44 -22.59 -1.78
C GLY A 31 6.98 -22.68 -1.93
N ARG A 32 7.59 -21.75 -2.69
CA ARG A 32 9.06 -21.65 -2.89
C ARG A 32 9.79 -20.90 -1.75
N ARG A 33 9.09 -20.48 -0.69
CA ARG A 33 9.63 -19.74 0.46
C ARG A 33 10.67 -20.57 1.22
N ASP A 34 11.80 -19.96 1.63
CA ASP A 34 12.95 -20.62 2.27
C ASP A 34 13.53 -19.88 3.50
N ARG A 35 12.84 -18.88 4.05
CA ARG A 35 13.32 -18.10 5.21
C ARG A 35 12.38 -18.21 6.41
N THR A 36 13.01 -18.24 7.60
CA THR A 36 12.32 -18.05 8.89
C THR A 36 12.65 -16.67 9.43
N TYR A 37 11.67 -16.01 10.05
CA TYR A 37 11.82 -14.68 10.63
C TYR A 37 11.64 -14.75 12.15
N ASP A 38 12.43 -13.92 12.87
CA ASP A 38 12.28 -13.79 14.32
C ASP A 38 11.01 -12.99 14.62
N PRO A 39 10.06 -13.51 15.45
CA PRO A 39 8.83 -12.80 15.77
C PRO A 39 9.04 -11.55 16.64
N ARG A 40 10.25 -11.33 17.17
CA ARG A 40 10.62 -10.17 18.00
C ARG A 40 11.27 -9.04 17.23
N GLU A 41 11.62 -9.28 15.97
CA GLU A 41 12.29 -8.29 15.13
C GLU A 41 11.28 -7.72 14.13
N PRO A 42 11.11 -6.39 14.01
CA PRO A 42 10.30 -5.80 12.97
C PRO A 42 10.90 -6.14 11.59
N THR A 43 10.06 -6.26 10.58
CA THR A 43 10.54 -6.48 9.21
C THR A 43 11.40 -5.31 8.74
N ARG A 44 10.98 -4.08 9.05
CA ARG A 44 11.72 -2.83 8.77
C ARG A 44 11.27 -1.71 9.70
N VAL A 45 12.19 -0.75 9.92
CA VAL A 45 11.91 0.53 10.56
C VAL A 45 12.78 1.60 9.91
N TRP A 46 12.22 2.79 9.67
CA TRP A 46 12.96 3.95 9.15
C TRP A 46 12.24 5.25 9.45
N LEU A 47 12.97 6.36 9.30
CA LEU A 47 12.47 7.72 9.40
C LEU A 47 12.32 8.33 8.01
N ASP A 48 11.28 9.15 7.80
CA ASP A 48 11.04 9.91 6.58
C ASP A 48 10.27 11.20 6.89
N GLU A 49 9.91 11.95 5.83
CA GLU A 49 8.99 13.08 5.89
C GLU A 49 7.78 12.78 5.01
N ASP A 50 6.59 13.00 5.56
CA ASP A 50 5.33 12.74 4.88
C ASP A 50 4.40 13.94 4.98
N ASN A 51 3.66 14.20 3.90
CA ASN A 51 2.60 15.19 3.86
C ASN A 51 1.28 14.57 4.34
N THR A 52 0.60 15.29 5.22
CA THR A 52 -0.68 14.91 5.84
C THR A 52 -1.67 16.07 5.74
N PRO A 53 -2.96 15.90 6.06
CA PRO A 53 -3.91 17.02 6.12
C PRO A 53 -3.48 18.18 7.02
N ASP A 54 -2.68 17.90 8.05
CA ASP A 54 -2.20 18.93 9.00
C ASP A 54 -0.85 19.54 8.61
N GLY A 55 -0.23 19.08 7.54
CA GLY A 55 1.07 19.53 7.04
C GLY A 55 2.10 18.41 6.94
N VAL A 56 3.37 18.81 6.80
CA VAL A 56 4.49 17.87 6.68
C VAL A 56 5.00 17.49 8.07
N TYR A 57 5.09 16.19 8.33
CA TYR A 57 5.61 15.61 9.56
C TYR A 57 6.84 14.75 9.32
N GLN A 58 7.78 14.76 10.27
CA GLN A 58 8.71 13.66 10.40
C GLN A 58 7.93 12.40 10.80
N SER A 59 8.18 11.30 10.10
CA SER A 59 7.47 10.05 10.30
C SER A 59 8.40 8.91 10.73
N LEU A 60 7.93 8.11 11.69
CA LEU A 60 8.48 6.79 11.99
C LEU A 60 7.64 5.74 11.27
N THR A 61 8.24 5.06 10.30
CA THR A 61 7.59 3.97 9.59
C THR A 61 8.05 2.62 10.13
N ILE A 62 7.08 1.81 10.51
CA ILE A 62 7.25 0.50 11.13
C ILE A 62 6.58 -0.55 10.23
N ILE A 63 7.30 -1.60 9.84
CA ILE A 63 6.70 -2.80 9.27
C ILE A 63 6.81 -3.92 10.29
N LEU A 64 5.70 -4.25 10.94
CA LEU A 64 5.65 -5.34 11.91
C LEU A 64 5.77 -6.69 11.21
N ASN A 65 6.53 -7.57 11.81
CA ASN A 65 6.61 -8.96 11.41
C ASN A 65 5.49 -9.73 12.10
N THR A 66 4.49 -10.11 11.32
CA THR A 66 3.25 -10.75 11.80
C THR A 66 3.04 -12.13 11.18
N GLY A 67 1.90 -12.73 11.48
CA GLY A 67 1.45 -13.96 10.82
C GLY A 67 1.12 -13.82 9.35
N GLY A 68 0.99 -12.59 8.85
CA GLY A 68 0.75 -12.27 7.45
C GLY A 68 -0.69 -12.40 6.98
N CYS A 69 -0.94 -11.84 5.81
CA CYS A 69 -2.24 -11.66 5.16
C CYS A 69 -3.00 -12.97 4.97
N ARG A 70 -4.25 -13.04 5.44
CA ARG A 70 -5.15 -14.18 5.21
C ARG A 70 -5.44 -14.41 3.72
N TRP A 71 -5.65 -13.35 2.97
CA TRP A 71 -5.86 -13.44 1.52
C TRP A 71 -4.64 -14.05 0.82
N ALA A 72 -3.44 -13.62 1.21
CA ALA A 72 -2.21 -14.19 0.66
C ALA A 72 -2.07 -15.70 0.92
N ARG A 73 -2.61 -16.20 2.03
CA ARG A 73 -2.63 -17.64 2.32
C ARG A 73 -3.64 -18.41 1.46
N ALA A 74 -4.73 -17.76 1.05
CA ALA A 74 -5.70 -18.35 0.12
C ALA A 74 -5.23 -18.37 -1.34
N GLY A 75 -4.20 -17.59 -1.66
CA GLY A 75 -3.65 -17.36 -3.00
C GLY A 75 -3.07 -15.95 -3.09
N GLY A 76 -3.93 -14.93 -3.00
CA GLY A 76 -3.56 -13.53 -2.81
C GLY A 76 -3.18 -12.79 -4.06
N CYS A 77 -2.78 -11.53 -3.85
CA CYS A 77 -2.50 -10.59 -4.94
C CYS A 77 -1.32 -11.04 -5.81
N THR A 78 -1.44 -10.83 -7.13
CA THR A 78 -0.49 -11.29 -8.16
C THR A 78 0.91 -10.68 -8.00
N MET A 79 1.01 -9.51 -7.38
CA MET A 79 2.26 -8.75 -7.22
C MET A 79 2.82 -8.78 -5.79
N CYS A 80 2.05 -9.25 -4.79
CA CYS A 80 2.44 -9.11 -3.39
C CYS A 80 3.30 -10.27 -2.91
N GLY A 81 4.55 -9.98 -2.55
CA GLY A 81 5.52 -10.91 -1.98
C GLY A 81 5.65 -10.84 -0.45
N TYR A 82 4.99 -9.89 0.23
CA TYR A 82 5.17 -9.62 1.66
C TYR A 82 4.87 -10.81 2.58
N VAL A 83 3.94 -11.68 2.22
CA VAL A 83 3.67 -12.89 3.00
C VAL A 83 4.89 -13.81 3.11
N ALA A 84 5.85 -13.70 2.18
CA ALA A 84 7.10 -14.45 2.28
C ALA A 84 8.00 -13.94 3.40
N GLU A 85 7.76 -12.73 3.91
CA GLU A 85 8.46 -12.10 5.02
C GLU A 85 7.72 -12.29 6.37
N SER A 86 6.55 -12.92 6.39
CA SER A 86 5.77 -13.17 7.62
C SER A 86 6.32 -14.35 8.44
N VAL A 87 6.01 -14.38 9.72
CA VAL A 87 6.43 -15.44 10.64
C VAL A 87 5.79 -16.79 10.25
N GLU A 88 6.56 -17.86 10.31
CA GLU A 88 6.05 -19.21 10.11
C GLU A 88 5.13 -19.62 11.28
N GLY A 89 4.00 -20.25 10.97
CA GLY A 89 3.02 -20.67 11.99
C GLY A 89 1.83 -19.73 12.14
N GLY A 90 1.87 -18.53 11.59
CA GLY A 90 0.69 -17.70 11.33
C GLY A 90 0.15 -16.85 12.47
N SER A 91 0.82 -16.79 13.61
CA SER A 91 0.49 -15.85 14.70
C SER A 91 1.74 -15.41 15.45
N VAL A 92 1.75 -14.16 15.89
CA VAL A 92 2.79 -13.59 16.75
C VAL A 92 2.12 -13.20 18.07
N SER A 93 2.80 -13.43 19.18
CA SER A 93 2.25 -13.13 20.50
C SER A 93 2.18 -11.62 20.74
N HIS A 94 1.31 -11.21 21.68
CA HIS A 94 1.27 -9.82 22.13
C HIS A 94 2.65 -9.35 22.64
N GLU A 95 3.33 -10.17 23.44
CA GLU A 95 4.67 -9.84 23.99
C GLU A 95 5.71 -9.64 22.86
N ASP A 96 5.71 -10.50 21.85
CA ASP A 96 6.66 -10.40 20.73
C ASP A 96 6.36 -9.17 19.86
N LEU A 97 5.09 -8.85 19.60
CA LEU A 97 4.71 -7.64 18.86
C LEU A 97 5.08 -6.35 19.62
N MET A 98 4.88 -6.31 20.92
CA MET A 98 5.32 -5.16 21.74
C MET A 98 6.85 -5.05 21.79
N THR A 99 7.58 -6.17 21.80
CA THR A 99 9.04 -6.15 21.66
C THR A 99 9.49 -5.52 20.34
N GLN A 100 8.77 -5.78 19.23
CA GLN A 100 9.06 -5.09 17.96
C GLN A 100 8.85 -3.58 18.05
N ILE A 101 7.80 -3.13 18.76
CA ILE A 101 7.57 -1.71 19.00
C ILE A 101 8.72 -1.08 19.81
N ASP A 102 9.18 -1.77 20.86
CA ASP A 102 10.32 -1.30 21.66
C ASP A 102 11.59 -1.13 20.79
N VAL A 103 11.88 -2.09 19.92
CA VAL A 103 13.00 -2.01 18.94
C VAL A 103 12.85 -0.80 18.01
N CYS A 104 11.62 -0.51 17.56
CA CYS A 104 11.37 0.64 16.69
C CYS A 104 11.54 1.98 17.42
N LEU A 105 11.12 2.06 18.69
CA LEU A 105 11.34 3.25 19.53
C LEU A 105 12.82 3.47 19.84
N GLU A 106 13.58 2.39 20.09
CA GLU A 106 15.04 2.48 20.24
C GLU A 106 15.70 3.00 18.95
N HIS A 107 15.26 2.50 17.78
CA HIS A 107 15.73 3.00 16.49
C HIS A 107 15.44 4.50 16.30
N GLU A 108 14.24 4.97 16.63
CA GLU A 108 13.88 6.38 16.57
C GLU A 108 14.79 7.22 17.48
N ALA A 109 14.95 6.82 18.74
CA ALA A 109 15.77 7.51 19.73
C ALA A 109 17.26 7.61 19.34
N GLU A 110 17.77 6.64 18.57
CA GLU A 110 19.15 6.64 18.09
C GLU A 110 19.38 7.45 16.81
N ASN A 111 18.34 7.66 15.99
CA ASN A 111 18.48 8.20 14.64
C ASN A 111 17.70 9.49 14.36
N ALA A 112 16.81 9.91 15.27
CA ALA A 112 16.06 11.16 15.18
C ALA A 112 16.55 12.17 16.24
N ASP A 113 16.54 13.46 15.88
CA ASP A 113 16.81 14.56 16.82
C ASP A 113 15.62 14.83 17.75
N GLU A 114 14.40 14.60 17.24
CA GLU A 114 13.12 14.77 17.94
C GLU A 114 12.21 13.56 17.63
N GLU A 115 11.23 13.30 18.48
CA GLU A 115 10.24 12.25 18.26
C GLU A 115 9.35 12.57 17.06
N SER A 116 9.06 11.57 16.23
CA SER A 116 8.23 11.72 15.04
C SER A 116 6.77 12.02 15.41
N GLY A 117 6.19 13.08 14.85
CA GLY A 117 4.77 13.39 15.03
C GLY A 117 3.84 12.39 14.35
N LEU A 118 4.29 11.78 13.27
CA LEU A 118 3.55 10.80 12.49
C LEU A 118 4.11 9.38 12.68
N ILE A 119 3.26 8.44 13.06
CA ILE A 119 3.61 7.02 13.15
C ILE A 119 2.87 6.26 12.04
N LYS A 120 3.60 5.51 11.22
CA LYS A 120 3.02 4.65 10.17
C LYS A 120 3.31 3.19 10.51
N ILE A 121 2.25 2.40 10.73
CA ILE A 121 2.39 0.97 11.04
C ILE A 121 1.78 0.13 9.92
N TYR A 122 2.65 -0.66 9.31
CA TYR A 122 2.32 -1.62 8.28
C TYR A 122 2.57 -3.05 8.76
N THR A 123 1.92 -4.00 8.11
CA THR A 123 2.11 -5.43 8.33
C THR A 123 2.25 -6.13 6.97
N SER A 124 2.29 -7.46 6.96
CA SER A 124 2.19 -8.21 5.70
C SER A 124 0.74 -8.36 5.22
N GLY A 125 -0.24 -7.78 5.92
CA GLY A 125 -1.66 -7.95 5.63
C GLY A 125 -2.53 -6.81 6.11
N SER A 126 -3.06 -6.89 7.33
CA SER A 126 -3.98 -5.90 7.88
C SER A 126 -3.75 -5.72 9.36
N PHE A 127 -3.33 -4.53 9.76
CA PHE A 127 -3.17 -4.19 11.18
C PHE A 127 -4.49 -4.30 11.96
N LEU A 128 -5.63 -4.04 11.31
CA LEU A 128 -6.96 -4.16 11.92
C LEU A 128 -7.54 -5.57 11.90
N ASP A 129 -6.84 -6.57 11.33
CA ASP A 129 -7.21 -7.97 11.45
C ASP A 129 -6.75 -8.53 12.81
N GLU A 130 -7.69 -8.86 13.70
CA GLU A 130 -7.38 -9.37 15.05
C GLU A 130 -6.70 -10.74 15.08
N ARG A 131 -6.66 -11.45 13.94
CA ARG A 131 -5.84 -12.67 13.81
C ARG A 131 -4.39 -12.36 13.52
N GLU A 132 -4.10 -11.19 12.96
CA GLU A 132 -2.76 -10.71 12.66
C GLU A 132 -2.21 -9.86 13.79
N VAL A 133 -2.98 -8.87 14.25
CA VAL A 133 -2.67 -8.01 15.41
C VAL A 133 -3.83 -8.09 16.42
N PRO A 134 -3.67 -8.81 17.53
CA PRO A 134 -4.72 -8.94 18.55
C PRO A 134 -5.22 -7.58 19.07
N ALA A 135 -6.50 -7.51 19.45
CA ALA A 135 -7.12 -6.29 19.95
C ALA A 135 -6.40 -5.68 21.17
N GLU A 136 -5.83 -6.52 22.04
CA GLU A 136 -5.02 -6.06 23.17
C GLU A 136 -3.73 -5.39 22.70
N THR A 137 -3.07 -5.93 21.68
CA THR A 137 -1.84 -5.37 21.11
C THR A 137 -2.14 -4.05 20.41
N ARG A 138 -3.21 -3.99 19.59
CA ARG A 138 -3.63 -2.75 18.91
C ARG A 138 -3.83 -1.61 19.91
N ARG A 139 -4.55 -1.89 21.04
CA ARG A 139 -4.77 -0.90 22.10
C ARG A 139 -3.49 -0.51 22.84
N ALA A 140 -2.61 -1.46 23.13
CA ALA A 140 -1.33 -1.16 23.75
C ALA A 140 -0.45 -0.29 22.84
N ILE A 141 -0.46 -0.54 21.52
CA ILE A 141 0.23 0.31 20.54
C ILE A 141 -0.37 1.71 20.50
N ALA A 142 -1.70 1.84 20.47
CA ALA A 142 -2.37 3.15 20.51
C ALA A 142 -2.03 3.93 21.80
N GLU A 143 -1.93 3.26 22.95
CA GLU A 143 -1.52 3.87 24.23
C GLU A 143 -0.03 4.27 24.20
N THR A 144 0.84 3.45 23.60
CA THR A 144 2.28 3.74 23.48
C THR A 144 2.56 5.02 22.68
N PHE A 145 1.76 5.29 21.67
CA PHE A 145 1.91 6.46 20.79
C PHE A 145 0.88 7.57 21.05
N ALA A 146 0.22 7.55 22.21
CA ALA A 146 -0.86 8.49 22.54
C ALA A 146 -0.41 9.98 22.63
N ASP A 147 0.87 10.24 22.74
CA ASP A 147 1.50 11.58 22.78
C ASP A 147 1.96 12.07 21.41
N ARG A 148 1.77 11.27 20.36
CA ARG A 148 2.06 11.66 18.98
C ARG A 148 0.86 12.37 18.34
N ASP A 149 1.10 13.06 17.22
CA ASP A 149 0.06 13.83 16.55
C ASP A 149 -0.89 12.93 15.74
N ARG A 150 -0.34 11.98 14.97
CA ARG A 150 -1.11 11.17 14.01
C ARG A 150 -0.55 9.76 13.86
N MET A 151 -1.44 8.80 13.64
CA MET A 151 -1.09 7.42 13.31
C MET A 151 -1.77 6.96 12.02
N VAL A 152 -1.00 6.32 11.15
CA VAL A 152 -1.49 5.61 9.94
C VAL A 152 -1.37 4.12 10.18
N VAL A 153 -2.47 3.39 10.01
CA VAL A 153 -2.51 1.92 10.10
C VAL A 153 -3.10 1.32 8.84
N GLU A 154 -2.46 0.30 8.27
CA GLU A 154 -2.98 -0.33 7.05
C GLU A 154 -4.07 -1.36 7.34
N SER A 155 -5.00 -1.49 6.40
CA SER A 155 -6.05 -2.50 6.46
C SER A 155 -6.60 -2.88 5.09
N LEU A 156 -7.23 -4.06 5.03
CA LEU A 156 -8.26 -4.35 4.03
C LEU A 156 -9.60 -3.80 4.51
N PRO A 157 -10.53 -3.45 3.60
CA PRO A 157 -11.83 -2.86 3.95
C PRO A 157 -12.62 -3.67 4.98
N ASP A 158 -12.62 -5.00 4.87
CA ASP A 158 -13.37 -5.92 5.73
C ASP A 158 -13.07 -5.79 7.22
N PHE A 159 -11.90 -5.26 7.57
CA PHE A 159 -11.45 -5.17 8.96
C PHE A 159 -11.64 -3.78 9.55
N VAL A 160 -12.09 -2.82 8.75
CA VAL A 160 -12.35 -1.46 9.22
C VAL A 160 -13.70 -1.42 9.94
N ASP A 161 -13.69 -1.04 11.21
CA ASP A 161 -14.90 -0.78 12.00
C ASP A 161 -14.67 0.34 13.01
N ARG A 162 -15.77 0.98 13.43
CA ARG A 162 -15.75 2.13 14.35
C ARG A 162 -15.08 1.85 15.68
N GLY A 163 -15.22 0.62 16.18
CA GLY A 163 -14.62 0.24 17.47
C GLY A 163 -13.10 0.26 17.42
N LYS A 164 -12.55 -0.27 16.32
CA LYS A 164 -11.11 -0.31 16.10
C LYS A 164 -10.50 1.08 15.84
N VAL A 165 -11.20 1.93 15.10
CA VAL A 165 -10.78 3.34 14.90
C VAL A 165 -10.79 4.08 16.25
N ARG A 166 -11.78 3.85 17.08
CA ARG A 166 -11.87 4.44 18.43
C ARG A 166 -10.74 4.00 19.38
N ASP A 167 -10.14 2.83 19.17
CA ASP A 167 -8.99 2.41 19.97
C ASP A 167 -7.81 3.42 19.86
N PHE A 168 -7.76 4.21 18.77
CA PHE A 168 -6.76 5.30 18.58
C PHE A 168 -7.32 6.65 18.99
N THR A 169 -8.47 7.04 18.45
CA THR A 169 -9.02 8.39 18.68
C THR A 169 -9.44 8.65 20.12
N ALA A 170 -9.74 7.60 20.91
CA ALA A 170 -10.01 7.71 22.34
C ALA A 170 -8.82 8.26 23.18
N HIS A 171 -7.60 8.18 22.63
CA HIS A 171 -6.40 8.76 23.22
C HIS A 171 -6.10 10.19 22.71
N GLY A 172 -6.95 10.75 21.84
CA GLY A 172 -6.72 12.03 21.18
C GLY A 172 -5.76 11.96 19.99
N LEU A 173 -5.34 10.76 19.61
CA LEU A 173 -4.46 10.50 18.49
C LEU A 173 -5.26 10.57 17.19
N ALA A 174 -4.85 11.41 16.24
CA ALA A 174 -5.43 11.38 14.90
C ALA A 174 -5.15 10.02 14.22
N CYS A 175 -6.16 9.45 13.55
CA CYS A 175 -6.05 8.11 13.01
C CYS A 175 -6.43 8.04 11.53
N ASP A 176 -5.49 7.67 10.68
CA ASP A 176 -5.73 7.36 9.28
C ASP A 176 -5.70 5.87 9.03
N VAL A 177 -6.77 5.35 8.43
CA VAL A 177 -6.78 3.98 7.96
C VAL A 177 -6.31 3.94 6.51
N ALA A 178 -5.14 3.34 6.29
CA ALA A 178 -4.57 3.15 4.97
C ALA A 178 -5.16 1.88 4.32
N VAL A 179 -6.03 2.05 3.32
CA VAL A 179 -6.72 0.93 2.67
C VAL A 179 -6.01 0.53 1.38
N GLY A 180 -5.53 -0.71 1.32
CA GLY A 180 -4.94 -1.30 0.13
C GLY A 180 -5.99 -1.58 -0.95
N LEU A 181 -6.39 -0.57 -1.71
CA LEU A 181 -7.41 -0.65 -2.77
C LEU A 181 -6.83 -1.11 -4.11
N GLU A 182 -5.61 -0.71 -4.44
CA GLU A 182 -4.83 -0.93 -5.66
C GLU A 182 -5.38 -0.20 -6.89
N THR A 183 -6.66 -0.23 -7.15
CA THR A 183 -7.36 0.47 -8.23
C THR A 183 -8.84 0.65 -7.89
N ALA A 184 -9.46 1.72 -8.35
CA ALA A 184 -10.91 1.93 -8.22
C ALA A 184 -11.71 1.14 -9.28
N THR A 185 -11.05 0.50 -10.25
CA THR A 185 -11.69 -0.31 -11.30
C THR A 185 -11.79 -1.76 -10.85
N ASP A 186 -12.99 -2.24 -10.47
CA ASP A 186 -13.23 -3.58 -9.93
C ASP A 186 -12.68 -4.67 -10.84
N ARG A 187 -12.88 -4.55 -12.16
CA ARG A 187 -12.36 -5.52 -13.11
C ARG A 187 -10.83 -5.63 -13.08
N VAL A 188 -10.12 -4.51 -12.99
CA VAL A 188 -8.64 -4.50 -12.87
C VAL A 188 -8.23 -5.08 -11.53
N ARG A 189 -8.96 -4.73 -10.45
CA ARG A 189 -8.70 -5.28 -9.12
C ARG A 189 -8.85 -6.79 -9.07
N HIS A 190 -9.91 -7.34 -9.68
CA HIS A 190 -10.16 -8.77 -9.70
C HIS A 190 -9.24 -9.51 -10.68
N ASP A 191 -9.16 -9.07 -11.94
CA ASP A 191 -8.52 -9.81 -13.01
C ASP A 191 -6.99 -9.63 -13.06
N CYS A 192 -6.49 -8.44 -12.64
CA CYS A 192 -5.06 -8.12 -12.72
C CYS A 192 -4.35 -8.21 -11.36
N VAL A 193 -4.99 -7.72 -10.30
CA VAL A 193 -4.42 -7.72 -8.95
C VAL A 193 -4.78 -8.99 -8.18
N ASN A 194 -5.90 -9.62 -8.48
CA ASN A 194 -6.46 -10.74 -7.73
C ASN A 194 -6.85 -10.35 -6.29
N LYS A 195 -7.56 -9.24 -6.11
CA LYS A 195 -8.23 -8.86 -4.85
C LYS A 195 -9.72 -9.15 -4.96
N TYR A 196 -10.33 -9.55 -3.87
CA TYR A 196 -11.67 -10.16 -3.82
C TYR A 196 -12.83 -9.19 -3.57
N PHE A 197 -12.55 -7.99 -3.09
CA PHE A 197 -13.56 -6.98 -2.73
C PHE A 197 -13.81 -5.96 -3.86
N ASP A 198 -14.95 -5.28 -3.83
CA ASP A 198 -15.35 -4.25 -4.79
C ASP A 198 -15.03 -2.83 -4.29
N PHE A 199 -15.13 -1.82 -5.16
CA PHE A 199 -14.91 -0.43 -4.78
C PHE A 199 -15.90 0.05 -3.71
N THR A 200 -17.12 -0.49 -3.71
CA THR A 200 -18.13 -0.23 -2.69
C THR A 200 -17.73 -0.64 -1.28
N ASP A 201 -16.85 -1.64 -1.14
CA ASP A 201 -16.31 -2.04 0.17
C ASP A 201 -15.33 -0.98 0.69
N PHE A 202 -14.57 -0.35 -0.22
CA PHE A 202 -13.74 0.81 0.13
C PHE A 202 -14.59 2.01 0.56
N GLU A 203 -15.66 2.33 -0.17
CA GLU A 203 -16.60 3.38 0.21
C GLU A 203 -17.21 3.11 1.60
N ALA A 204 -17.59 1.87 1.88
CA ALA A 204 -18.11 1.47 3.19
C ALA A 204 -17.04 1.64 4.31
N ALA A 205 -15.78 1.32 4.05
CA ALA A 205 -14.70 1.55 5.00
C ALA A 205 -14.49 3.05 5.28
N CYS A 206 -14.56 3.91 4.26
CA CYS A 206 -14.53 5.36 4.44
C CYS A 206 -15.70 5.85 5.31
N ASP A 207 -16.90 5.32 5.08
CA ASP A 207 -18.09 5.65 5.89
C ASP A 207 -17.93 5.26 7.37
N GLU A 208 -17.32 4.11 7.67
CA GLU A 208 -17.05 3.69 9.05
C GLU A 208 -16.08 4.62 9.78
N VAL A 209 -15.00 5.06 9.11
CA VAL A 209 -14.01 5.99 9.67
C VAL A 209 -14.64 7.38 9.85
N ARG A 210 -15.31 7.91 8.81
CA ARG A 210 -16.00 9.21 8.84
C ARG A 210 -17.04 9.26 9.96
N ALA A 211 -17.77 8.18 10.18
CA ALA A 211 -18.78 8.13 11.25
C ALA A 211 -18.17 8.23 12.66
N VAL A 212 -16.91 7.83 12.85
CA VAL A 212 -16.18 8.09 14.12
C VAL A 212 -15.78 9.55 14.22
N ALA A 213 -15.20 10.11 13.15
CA ALA A 213 -14.82 11.52 13.10
C ALA A 213 -15.99 12.44 13.44
N GLU A 214 -17.17 12.22 12.82
CA GLU A 214 -18.37 13.02 13.05
C GLU A 214 -19.00 12.82 14.44
N ALA A 215 -19.05 11.57 14.93
CA ALA A 215 -19.74 11.26 16.19
C ALA A 215 -18.94 11.68 17.42
N ASP A 216 -17.62 11.55 17.36
CA ASP A 216 -16.72 11.74 18.51
C ASP A 216 -15.93 13.08 18.41
N ASP A 217 -16.17 13.91 17.35
CA ASP A 217 -15.40 15.12 17.05
C ASP A 217 -13.89 14.82 17.01
N ALA A 218 -13.56 13.70 16.37
CA ALA A 218 -12.20 13.17 16.31
C ALA A 218 -11.57 13.39 14.94
N ASP A 219 -10.26 13.52 14.88
CA ASP A 219 -9.52 13.54 13.63
C ASP A 219 -9.29 12.10 13.16
N ALA A 220 -10.04 11.67 12.16
CA ALA A 220 -9.91 10.36 11.55
C ALA A 220 -10.27 10.40 10.08
N GLY A 221 -9.48 9.70 9.25
CA GLY A 221 -9.69 9.67 7.81
C GLY A 221 -9.13 8.41 7.14
N VAL A 222 -9.22 8.39 5.83
CA VAL A 222 -8.76 7.27 5.01
C VAL A 222 -7.69 7.73 4.03
N LYS A 223 -6.62 6.93 3.95
CA LYS A 223 -5.59 6.99 2.92
C LYS A 223 -5.79 5.81 1.96
N ALA A 224 -6.09 6.08 0.69
CA ALA A 224 -6.18 5.03 -0.32
C ALA A 224 -4.79 4.66 -0.84
N TYR A 225 -4.42 3.37 -0.82
CA TYR A 225 -3.25 2.86 -1.52
C TYR A 225 -3.66 2.32 -2.89
N LEU A 226 -3.05 2.87 -3.94
CA LEU A 226 -3.23 2.48 -5.33
C LEU A 226 -1.92 1.96 -5.93
N LEU A 227 -2.03 1.10 -6.94
CA LEU A 227 -0.91 0.44 -7.59
C LEU A 227 -0.89 0.75 -9.08
N LEU A 228 0.08 1.57 -9.51
CA LEU A 228 0.26 1.88 -10.93
C LEU A 228 0.82 0.66 -11.67
N LYS A 229 0.14 0.29 -12.75
CA LYS A 229 0.52 -0.79 -13.65
C LYS A 229 0.60 -2.16 -12.99
N PRO A 230 -0.50 -2.68 -12.45
CA PRO A 230 -0.58 -4.11 -12.13
C PRO A 230 -0.32 -4.95 -13.39
N ALA A 231 -0.08 -6.26 -13.22
CA ALA A 231 0.10 -7.18 -14.34
C ALA A 231 -1.05 -7.06 -15.36
N PHE A 232 -0.76 -7.37 -16.61
CA PHE A 232 -1.71 -7.43 -17.75
C PHE A 232 -2.24 -6.09 -18.26
N LEU A 233 -1.87 -4.96 -17.69
CA LEU A 233 -2.12 -3.63 -18.26
C LEU A 233 -0.92 -3.17 -19.09
N SER A 234 -1.19 -2.56 -20.24
CA SER A 234 -0.21 -1.75 -20.95
C SER A 234 0.13 -0.47 -20.15
N GLU A 235 1.20 0.23 -20.51
CA GLU A 235 1.58 1.47 -19.83
C GLU A 235 0.46 2.51 -19.95
N SER A 236 -0.10 2.67 -21.16
CA SER A 236 -1.18 3.62 -21.42
C SER A 236 -2.46 3.30 -20.68
N GLU A 237 -2.86 2.03 -20.61
CA GLU A 237 -4.05 1.60 -19.84
C GLU A 237 -3.83 1.81 -18.34
N ALA A 238 -2.63 1.53 -17.85
CA ALA A 238 -2.28 1.70 -16.44
C ALA A 238 -2.33 3.17 -15.99
N VAL A 239 -1.84 4.09 -16.82
CA VAL A 239 -1.91 5.52 -16.53
C VAL A 239 -3.36 6.01 -16.53
N GLU A 240 -4.18 5.62 -17.49
CA GLU A 240 -5.59 6.04 -17.54
C GLU A 240 -6.41 5.43 -16.39
N ASP A 241 -6.18 4.16 -16.02
CA ASP A 241 -6.79 3.54 -14.86
C ASP A 241 -6.39 4.25 -13.58
N MET A 242 -5.11 4.60 -13.43
CA MET A 242 -4.60 5.27 -12.23
C MET A 242 -5.18 6.68 -12.08
N VAL A 243 -5.18 7.50 -13.12
CA VAL A 243 -5.78 8.85 -13.09
C VAL A 243 -7.27 8.77 -12.72
N SER A 244 -8.01 7.82 -13.31
CA SER A 244 -9.40 7.59 -12.97
C SER A 244 -9.56 7.15 -11.51
N SER A 245 -8.69 6.26 -11.04
CA SER A 245 -8.74 5.72 -9.66
C SER A 245 -8.43 6.79 -8.62
N VAL A 246 -7.41 7.63 -8.83
CA VAL A 246 -7.09 8.77 -7.95
C VAL A 246 -8.31 9.69 -7.82
N ARG A 247 -8.89 10.12 -8.95
CA ARG A 247 -10.05 11.03 -8.95
C ARG A 247 -11.27 10.42 -8.28
N ARG A 248 -11.50 9.10 -8.46
CA ARG A 248 -12.60 8.41 -7.80
C ARG A 248 -12.42 8.29 -6.31
N CYS A 249 -11.21 7.97 -5.84
CA CYS A 249 -10.89 7.92 -4.40
C CYS A 249 -11.01 9.30 -3.75
N ALA A 250 -10.45 10.34 -4.38
CA ALA A 250 -10.53 11.71 -3.90
C ALA A 250 -11.98 12.25 -3.80
N ALA A 251 -12.92 11.67 -4.55
CA ALA A 251 -14.33 12.05 -4.50
C ALA A 251 -15.13 11.30 -3.42
N VAL A 252 -14.51 10.35 -2.68
CA VAL A 252 -15.16 9.63 -1.58
C VAL A 252 -15.01 10.42 -0.29
N ASP A 253 -16.12 10.77 0.34
CA ASP A 253 -16.11 11.46 1.64
C ASP A 253 -15.33 10.67 2.68
N GLY A 254 -14.39 11.32 3.38
CA GLY A 254 -13.50 10.70 4.36
C GLY A 254 -12.17 10.18 3.79
N CYS A 255 -12.00 10.10 2.46
CA CYS A 255 -10.72 9.83 1.84
C CYS A 255 -9.96 11.14 1.57
N HIS A 256 -8.96 11.47 2.38
CA HIS A 256 -8.21 12.72 2.27
C HIS A 256 -6.83 12.58 1.61
N THR A 257 -6.33 11.35 1.46
CA THR A 257 -5.02 11.10 0.84
C THR A 257 -5.10 9.91 -0.10
N VAL A 258 -4.47 10.02 -1.26
CA VAL A 258 -4.32 8.94 -2.24
C VAL A 258 -2.84 8.72 -2.49
N SER A 259 -2.33 7.56 -2.11
CA SER A 259 -0.94 7.15 -2.35
C SER A 259 -0.89 6.23 -3.57
N MET A 260 -0.43 6.77 -4.69
CA MET A 260 -0.27 6.06 -5.94
C MET A 260 1.14 5.50 -6.06
N ASN A 261 1.31 4.20 -5.87
CA ASN A 261 2.62 3.55 -5.85
C ASN A 261 2.86 2.74 -7.13
N PRO A 262 3.98 2.93 -7.82
CA PRO A 262 4.29 2.11 -8.98
C PRO A 262 4.60 0.67 -8.58
N THR A 263 4.12 -0.29 -9.37
CA THR A 263 4.39 -1.70 -9.14
C THR A 263 5.88 -1.99 -9.22
N ASN A 264 6.42 -2.57 -8.17
CA ASN A 264 7.75 -3.18 -8.19
C ASN A 264 7.65 -4.72 -8.28
N VAL A 265 8.70 -5.35 -8.81
CA VAL A 265 8.77 -6.80 -8.99
C VAL A 265 9.25 -7.44 -7.69
N GLN A 266 8.31 -7.87 -6.86
CA GLN A 266 8.61 -8.57 -5.61
C GLN A 266 8.88 -10.05 -5.86
N ARG A 267 9.69 -10.67 -5.00
CA ARG A 267 10.00 -12.11 -5.08
C ARG A 267 8.78 -12.97 -4.77
N HIS A 268 8.75 -14.14 -5.35
CA HIS A 268 7.68 -15.14 -5.14
C HIS A 268 6.29 -14.61 -5.52
N THR A 269 6.20 -13.96 -6.68
CA THR A 269 4.97 -13.38 -7.23
C THR A 269 4.79 -13.75 -8.70
N MET A 270 3.54 -13.70 -9.18
CA MET A 270 3.25 -13.87 -10.60
C MET A 270 3.92 -12.78 -11.46
N VAL A 271 4.00 -11.55 -10.92
CA VAL A 271 4.69 -10.43 -11.59
C VAL A 271 6.19 -10.74 -11.78
N GLU A 272 6.83 -11.41 -10.80
CA GLU A 272 8.22 -11.85 -10.94
C GLU A 272 8.40 -12.88 -12.05
N ASP A 273 7.54 -13.89 -12.12
CA ASP A 273 7.60 -14.89 -13.19
C ASP A 273 7.40 -14.23 -14.57
N LEU A 274 6.40 -13.34 -14.70
CA LEU A 274 6.18 -12.59 -15.93
C LEU A 274 7.37 -11.68 -16.30
N PHE A 275 8.01 -11.06 -15.32
CA PHE A 275 9.20 -10.23 -15.52
C PHE A 275 10.37 -11.04 -16.07
N HIS A 276 10.64 -12.21 -15.50
CA HIS A 276 11.73 -13.09 -15.97
C HIS A 276 11.46 -13.67 -17.36
N ASP A 277 10.19 -13.89 -17.71
CA ASP A 277 9.76 -14.36 -19.03
C ASP A 277 9.68 -13.22 -20.08
N GLY A 278 9.96 -11.97 -19.69
CA GLY A 278 9.87 -10.81 -20.57
C GLY A 278 8.44 -10.34 -20.87
N GLY A 279 7.46 -10.84 -20.12
CA GLY A 279 6.05 -10.49 -20.22
C GLY A 279 5.61 -9.31 -19.37
N TYR A 280 6.49 -8.78 -18.54
CA TYR A 280 6.22 -7.61 -17.69
C TYR A 280 7.45 -6.71 -17.59
N ARG A 281 7.21 -5.40 -17.61
CA ARG A 281 8.15 -4.32 -17.28
C ARG A 281 7.50 -3.42 -16.24
N PRO A 282 8.19 -3.04 -15.13
CA PRO A 282 7.72 -2.01 -14.22
C PRO A 282 7.36 -0.70 -14.93
N PRO A 283 6.51 0.15 -14.34
CA PRO A 283 6.13 1.43 -14.96
C PRO A 283 7.33 2.32 -15.26
N TRP A 284 7.17 3.22 -16.20
CA TRP A 284 8.09 4.33 -16.35
C TRP A 284 7.91 5.35 -15.22
N LEU A 285 9.00 5.99 -14.79
CA LEU A 285 8.89 7.13 -13.86
C LEU A 285 8.17 8.32 -14.52
N TRP A 286 8.24 8.44 -15.86
CA TRP A 286 7.44 9.40 -16.62
C TRP A 286 5.94 9.18 -16.48
N SER A 287 5.50 7.94 -16.36
CA SER A 287 4.10 7.61 -16.06
C SER A 287 3.68 8.03 -14.65
N VAL A 288 4.61 7.94 -13.68
CA VAL A 288 4.37 8.47 -12.33
C VAL A 288 4.16 9.98 -12.37
N CYS A 289 5.07 10.73 -13.05
CA CYS A 289 4.95 12.18 -13.21
C CYS A 289 3.63 12.55 -13.92
N ASP A 290 3.30 11.91 -15.06
CA ASP A 290 2.05 12.18 -15.80
C ASP A 290 0.79 11.98 -14.95
N VAL A 291 0.75 10.95 -14.13
CA VAL A 291 -0.37 10.74 -13.21
C VAL A 291 -0.44 11.85 -12.16
N LEU A 292 0.68 12.18 -11.51
CA LEU A 292 0.72 13.21 -10.46
C LEU A 292 0.34 14.59 -11.02
N GLU A 293 0.86 14.98 -12.18
CA GLU A 293 0.47 16.22 -12.86
C GLU A 293 -1.02 16.26 -13.20
N ARG A 294 -1.54 15.18 -13.78
CA ARG A 294 -2.95 15.09 -14.19
C ARG A 294 -3.92 15.00 -13.03
N THR A 295 -3.46 14.72 -11.83
CA THR A 295 -4.29 14.58 -10.62
C THR A 295 -3.98 15.62 -9.54
N ALA A 296 -3.10 16.56 -9.81
CA ALA A 296 -2.72 17.61 -8.86
C ALA A 296 -3.88 18.53 -8.44
N ASP A 297 -4.97 18.55 -9.22
CA ASP A 297 -6.20 19.30 -8.92
C ASP A 297 -7.26 18.45 -8.19
N ALA A 298 -6.93 17.22 -7.78
CA ALA A 298 -7.84 16.36 -7.03
C ALA A 298 -8.12 16.94 -5.63
N ASP A 299 -9.33 16.69 -5.10
CA ASP A 299 -9.74 17.12 -3.75
C ASP A 299 -9.19 16.17 -2.66
N ALA A 300 -7.90 15.84 -2.76
CA ALA A 300 -7.15 15.01 -1.82
C ALA A 300 -5.66 15.26 -1.98
N ILE A 301 -4.86 14.97 -0.96
CA ILE A 301 -3.40 14.91 -1.08
C ILE A 301 -3.04 13.69 -1.94
N VAL A 302 -2.33 13.90 -3.05
CA VAL A 302 -1.87 12.81 -3.92
C VAL A 302 -0.37 12.67 -3.78
N VAL A 303 0.08 11.47 -3.39
CA VAL A 303 1.51 11.18 -3.19
C VAL A 303 1.92 9.89 -3.89
N SER A 304 3.22 9.74 -4.13
CA SER A 304 3.80 8.53 -4.69
C SER A 304 5.12 8.18 -4.00
N ASP A 305 5.20 6.98 -3.41
CA ASP A 305 6.46 6.44 -2.90
C ASP A 305 6.94 5.31 -3.83
N PRO A 306 7.80 5.61 -4.83
CA PRO A 306 8.22 4.63 -5.82
C PRO A 306 9.31 3.72 -5.26
N VAL A 307 8.95 2.81 -4.37
CA VAL A 307 9.87 1.84 -3.74
C VAL A 307 10.67 1.06 -4.78
N GLY A 308 11.99 1.07 -4.64
CA GLY A 308 12.91 0.35 -5.53
C GLY A 308 13.07 0.99 -6.90
N SER A 309 12.62 2.22 -7.09
CA SER A 309 12.77 2.96 -8.35
C SER A 309 14.23 3.13 -8.77
N GLY A 310 14.45 3.33 -10.07
CA GLY A 310 15.79 3.37 -10.65
C GLY A 310 16.46 2.01 -10.83
N SER A 311 15.84 0.92 -10.35
CA SER A 311 16.29 -0.45 -10.59
C SER A 311 15.43 -1.13 -11.65
N GLU A 312 15.94 -2.19 -12.28
CA GLU A 312 15.18 -2.99 -13.26
C GLU A 312 13.88 -3.57 -12.67
N ARG A 313 13.82 -3.78 -11.36
CA ARG A 313 12.66 -4.34 -10.64
C ARG A 313 11.67 -3.28 -10.14
N GLY A 314 12.01 -2.02 -10.19
CA GLY A 314 11.16 -0.89 -9.82
C GLY A 314 10.83 0.02 -10.98
N ALA A 315 10.05 1.06 -10.74
CA ALA A 315 9.80 2.08 -11.73
C ALA A 315 11.12 2.73 -12.18
N HIS A 316 11.35 2.80 -13.49
CA HIS A 316 12.58 3.33 -14.04
C HIS A 316 12.38 3.92 -15.45
N ASN A 317 13.25 4.82 -15.82
CA ASN A 317 13.33 5.40 -17.15
C ASN A 317 14.54 4.79 -17.92
N CYS A 318 15.57 5.60 -18.20
CA CYS A 318 16.76 5.16 -18.92
C CYS A 318 17.99 4.91 -18.02
N GLY A 319 17.87 5.16 -16.72
CA GLY A 319 18.97 5.12 -15.77
C GLY A 319 19.63 6.50 -15.54
N ASP A 320 19.82 7.29 -16.59
CA ASP A 320 20.51 8.58 -16.47
C ASP A 320 19.66 9.68 -15.80
N CYS A 321 18.34 9.58 -15.91
CA CYS A 321 17.42 10.58 -15.35
C CYS A 321 16.67 10.13 -14.09
N ASP A 322 16.80 8.88 -13.69
CA ASP A 322 15.94 8.28 -12.68
C ASP A 322 16.03 8.99 -11.32
N GLU A 323 17.24 9.34 -10.88
CA GLU A 323 17.48 9.98 -9.57
C GLU A 323 16.82 11.38 -9.48
N PHE A 324 16.97 12.20 -10.53
CA PHE A 324 16.38 13.54 -10.47
C PHE A 324 14.86 13.52 -10.69
N VAL A 325 14.33 12.55 -11.45
CA VAL A 325 12.87 12.36 -11.54
C VAL A 325 12.29 11.91 -10.19
N GLN A 326 12.95 10.99 -9.48
CA GLN A 326 12.56 10.58 -8.13
C GLN A 326 12.58 11.76 -7.15
N THR A 327 13.58 12.63 -7.25
CA THR A 327 13.66 13.84 -6.42
C THR A 327 12.48 14.77 -6.68
N ALA A 328 12.09 14.95 -7.94
CA ALA A 328 10.92 15.77 -8.29
C ALA A 328 9.60 15.15 -7.78
N VAL A 329 9.47 13.82 -7.84
CA VAL A 329 8.31 13.11 -7.24
C VAL A 329 8.25 13.36 -5.74
N LYS A 330 9.37 13.23 -5.00
CA LYS A 330 9.39 13.52 -3.56
C LYS A 330 9.10 14.99 -3.25
N ASP A 331 9.61 15.92 -4.06
CA ASP A 331 9.30 17.34 -3.93
C ASP A 331 7.81 17.63 -4.17
N PHE A 332 7.18 16.96 -5.13
CA PHE A 332 5.73 17.03 -5.35
C PHE A 332 4.95 16.51 -4.14
N ASP A 333 5.33 15.36 -3.61
CA ASP A 333 4.65 14.75 -2.45
C ASP A 333 4.58 15.71 -1.25
N LEU A 334 5.68 16.42 -0.99
CA LEU A 334 5.76 17.36 0.13
C LEU A 334 5.07 18.70 -0.15
N ARG A 335 5.05 19.17 -1.40
CA ARG A 335 4.58 20.52 -1.75
C ARG A 335 3.23 20.55 -2.44
N GLN A 336 2.80 19.44 -3.05
CA GLN A 336 1.61 19.33 -3.89
C GLN A 336 1.59 20.37 -5.04
N ASP A 337 2.78 20.70 -5.57
CA ASP A 337 2.97 21.69 -6.62
C ASP A 337 3.47 20.99 -7.90
N PRO A 338 2.65 20.86 -8.95
CA PRO A 338 3.05 20.20 -10.20
C PRO A 338 4.15 20.95 -10.96
N SER A 339 4.43 22.20 -10.64
CA SER A 339 5.50 22.96 -11.29
C SER A 339 6.89 22.36 -11.07
N VAL A 340 7.06 21.49 -10.07
CA VAL A 340 8.31 20.75 -9.83
C VAL A 340 8.70 19.86 -11.01
N PHE A 341 7.74 19.47 -11.87
CA PHE A 341 7.99 18.65 -13.05
C PHE A 341 8.38 19.45 -14.29
N GLU A 342 8.17 20.79 -14.33
CA GLU A 342 8.47 21.63 -15.50
C GLU A 342 9.96 21.65 -15.87
N GLU A 343 10.86 21.47 -14.90
CA GLU A 343 12.32 21.44 -15.11
C GLU A 343 12.86 20.02 -15.35
N VAL A 344 11.98 19.01 -15.25
CA VAL A 344 12.36 17.59 -15.41
C VAL A 344 12.25 17.19 -16.86
N SER A 345 13.36 16.85 -17.51
CA SER A 345 13.37 16.42 -18.91
C SER A 345 14.52 15.46 -19.21
N CYS A 346 14.30 14.55 -20.16
CA CYS A 346 15.32 13.65 -20.69
C CYS A 346 14.93 13.18 -22.10
N GLU A 347 15.90 12.86 -22.93
CA GLU A 347 15.65 12.34 -24.29
C GLU A 347 14.77 11.06 -24.28
N CYS A 348 14.84 10.26 -23.22
CA CYS A 348 14.04 9.02 -23.08
C CYS A 348 12.53 9.28 -22.93
N GLU A 349 12.10 10.48 -22.58
CA GLU A 349 10.71 10.89 -22.55
C GLU A 349 10.03 10.71 -23.91
N THR A 350 10.77 10.98 -25.00
CA THR A 350 10.28 10.73 -26.37
C THR A 350 10.02 9.25 -26.64
N THR A 351 10.80 8.37 -26.00
CA THR A 351 10.59 6.91 -26.09
C THR A 351 9.35 6.50 -25.32
N TRP A 352 9.19 6.99 -24.10
CA TRP A 352 7.98 6.79 -23.31
C TRP A 352 6.73 7.28 -24.04
N ALA A 353 6.74 8.50 -24.59
CA ALA A 353 5.61 9.05 -25.35
C ALA A 353 5.26 8.17 -26.57
N ALA A 354 6.28 7.61 -27.26
CA ALA A 354 6.07 6.69 -28.36
C ALA A 354 5.47 5.34 -27.91
N VAL A 355 5.80 4.84 -26.70
CA VAL A 355 5.19 3.66 -26.09
C VAL A 355 3.72 3.95 -25.82
N MET A 356 3.42 5.04 -25.11
CA MET A 356 2.07 5.47 -24.78
C MET A 356 1.16 5.58 -26.02
N GLU A 357 1.66 6.18 -27.10
CA GLU A 357 0.88 6.35 -28.33
C GLU A 357 0.64 5.01 -29.06
N ARG A 358 1.63 4.13 -29.09
CA ARG A 358 1.49 2.81 -29.73
C ARG A 358 0.53 1.92 -28.99
N GLU A 359 0.57 1.92 -27.66
CA GLU A 359 -0.29 1.08 -26.85
C GLU A 359 -1.76 1.51 -26.91
N LYS A 360 -2.05 2.80 -27.09
CA LYS A 360 -3.41 3.29 -27.38
C LYS A 360 -4.02 2.62 -28.60
N SER A 361 -3.19 2.25 -29.59
CA SER A 361 -3.63 1.65 -30.85
C SER A 361 -3.77 0.14 -30.80
N TYR A 362 -2.99 -0.54 -29.96
CA TYR A 362 -2.85 -2.00 -29.93
C TYR A 362 -3.26 -2.65 -28.60
N GLY A 363 -3.45 -1.86 -27.55
CA GLY A 363 -3.81 -2.36 -26.23
C GLY A 363 -5.16 -3.11 -26.25
N MET A 364 -5.24 -4.16 -25.47
CA MET A 364 -6.53 -4.79 -25.16
C MET A 364 -7.17 -4.03 -24.00
N PRO A 365 -8.25 -3.27 -24.21
CA PRO A 365 -8.80 -2.43 -23.17
C PRO A 365 -9.49 -3.27 -22.10
N LEU A 366 -8.79 -3.53 -21.00
CA LEU A 366 -9.36 -4.15 -19.79
C LEU A 366 -10.27 -3.19 -19.02
N THR A 367 -10.03 -1.89 -19.16
CA THR A 367 -10.73 -0.83 -18.43
C THR A 367 -11.93 -0.23 -19.18
N ARG A 368 -12.22 -0.65 -20.40
CA ARG A 368 -13.34 -0.16 -21.22
C ARG A 368 -14.60 -0.98 -21.05
#